data_d99f032a9328769ef9f5214b681906cc
#
_entry.id   d99f032a9328769ef9f5214b681906cc
#
_cell.length_a   1.000
_cell.length_b   1.000
_cell.length_c   1.000
_cell.angle_alpha   90.00
_cell.angle_beta   90.00
_cell.angle_gamma   90.00
#
_symmetry.space_group_name_H-M   'P 1'
#
loop_
_entity.id
_entity.type
_entity.pdbx_description
1 polymer ?
#
loop_
_entity_poly.entity_id
_entity_poly.type
_entity_poly.pdbx_seq_one_letter_code
_entity_poly.pdbx_strand_id
1 'polypeptide(L)'
;MGTSEQVIADLREPTRVLRRAAPGAWAGFATLHDEAMKDGALDAKVKELMALVAAVVKHCDGCIAYHAKAAARQGATSEEVAEALSVALLMDGGPSTTYGPRAFAAFEEFTQQRPAREDPGQPVADGHEVPVAAS
;
A
#
# COMPACT_ATOMS: atom_id res chain seq x y z
N MET A 1 10.48 -6.04 -15.63
CA MET A 1 9.80 -6.02 -14.31
C MET A 1 8.31 -6.25 -14.51
N GLY A 2 7.71 -7.12 -13.72
CA GLY A 2 6.27 -7.32 -13.74
C GLY A 2 5.50 -6.11 -13.23
N THR A 3 4.18 -6.11 -13.42
CA THR A 3 3.29 -5.10 -12.86
C THR A 3 3.28 -5.17 -11.33
N SER A 4 2.77 -4.14 -10.67
CA SER A 4 2.62 -4.13 -9.20
C SER A 4 1.62 -5.20 -8.74
N GLU A 5 0.61 -5.49 -9.54
CA GLU A 5 -0.30 -6.60 -9.30
C GLU A 5 0.41 -7.96 -9.38
N GLN A 6 1.35 -8.12 -10.31
CA GLN A 6 2.15 -9.33 -10.42
C GLN A 6 3.05 -9.51 -9.18
N VAL A 7 3.65 -8.45 -8.68
CA VAL A 7 4.42 -8.47 -7.41
C VAL A 7 3.57 -9.01 -6.26
N ILE A 8 2.34 -8.52 -6.13
CA ILE A 8 1.41 -9.01 -5.09
C ILE A 8 1.06 -10.49 -5.33
N ALA A 9 0.77 -10.86 -6.57
CA ALA A 9 0.43 -12.24 -6.92
C ALA A 9 1.56 -13.23 -6.59
N ASP A 10 2.79 -12.86 -6.92
CA ASP A 10 3.98 -13.69 -6.68
C ASP A 10 4.26 -13.90 -5.19
N LEU A 11 3.87 -12.95 -4.34
CA LEU A 11 4.04 -13.04 -2.89
C LEU A 11 2.97 -13.89 -2.19
N ARG A 12 1.85 -14.21 -2.82
CA ARG A 12 0.72 -14.92 -2.18
C ARG A 12 1.13 -16.27 -1.61
N GLU A 13 1.74 -17.13 -2.42
CA GLU A 13 2.10 -18.46 -1.97
C GLU A 13 3.26 -18.46 -0.96
N PRO A 14 4.36 -17.75 -1.18
CA PRO A 14 5.41 -17.64 -0.16
C PRO A 14 4.89 -17.09 1.17
N THR A 15 4.01 -16.10 1.13
CA THR A 15 3.38 -15.53 2.34
C THR A 15 2.53 -16.57 3.06
N ARG A 16 1.73 -17.34 2.34
CA ARG A 16 0.90 -18.39 2.92
C ARG A 16 1.74 -19.46 3.62
N VAL A 17 2.83 -19.87 3.00
CA VAL A 17 3.77 -20.86 3.56
C VAL A 17 4.41 -20.35 4.84
N LEU A 18 4.95 -19.14 4.81
CA LEU A 18 5.60 -18.54 5.98
C LEU A 18 4.61 -18.33 7.14
N ARG A 19 3.41 -17.86 6.84
CA ARG A 19 2.36 -17.66 7.85
C ARG A 19 2.00 -18.98 8.56
N ARG A 20 1.94 -20.09 7.84
CA ARG A 20 1.72 -21.42 8.46
C ARG A 20 2.88 -21.84 9.32
N ALA A 21 4.11 -21.49 8.95
CA ALA A 21 5.31 -21.83 9.70
C ALA A 21 5.50 -20.96 10.96
N ALA A 22 5.03 -19.71 10.95
CA ALA A 22 5.16 -18.75 12.05
C ALA A 22 3.82 -18.05 12.36
N PRO A 23 2.78 -18.78 12.76
CA PRO A 23 1.42 -18.24 12.86
C PRO A 23 1.27 -17.17 13.93
N GLY A 24 1.91 -17.31 15.06
CA GLY A 24 1.84 -16.34 16.16
C GLY A 24 2.47 -14.99 15.80
N ALA A 25 3.66 -15.01 15.22
CA ALA A 25 4.34 -13.80 14.79
C ALA A 25 3.57 -13.09 13.69
N TRP A 26 3.02 -13.84 12.74
CA TRP A 26 2.21 -13.27 11.66
C TRP A 26 0.91 -12.65 12.18
N ALA A 27 0.22 -13.31 13.11
CA ALA A 27 -0.97 -12.76 13.75
C ALA A 27 -0.67 -11.48 14.53
N GLY A 28 0.46 -11.44 15.23
CA GLY A 28 0.94 -10.23 15.92
C GLY A 28 1.20 -9.08 14.97
N PHE A 29 1.84 -9.34 13.83
CA PHE A 29 2.05 -8.34 12.80
C PHE A 29 0.72 -7.83 12.21
N ALA A 30 -0.23 -8.71 11.97
CA ALA A 30 -1.55 -8.34 11.47
C ALA A 30 -2.28 -7.41 12.44
N THR A 31 -2.26 -7.71 13.73
CA THR A 31 -2.82 -6.84 14.76
C THR A 31 -2.13 -5.48 14.80
N LEU A 32 -0.79 -5.46 14.72
CA LEU A 32 -0.02 -4.21 14.62
C LEU A 32 -0.44 -3.39 13.40
N HIS A 33 -0.55 -4.03 12.24
CA HIS A 33 -0.98 -3.37 11.02
C HIS A 33 -2.37 -2.73 11.18
N ASP A 34 -3.34 -3.49 11.65
CA ASP A 34 -4.73 -3.01 11.80
C ASP A 34 -4.82 -1.85 12.79
N GLU A 35 -4.12 -1.94 13.92
CA GLU A 35 -4.09 -0.86 14.91
C GLU A 35 -3.36 0.39 14.38
N ALA A 36 -2.26 0.23 13.66
CA ALA A 36 -1.50 1.35 13.13
C ALA A 36 -2.25 2.09 12.01
N MET A 37 -2.99 1.36 11.17
CA MET A 37 -3.59 1.90 9.95
C MET A 37 -5.05 2.36 10.11
N LYS A 38 -5.70 2.10 11.24
CA LYS A 38 -7.08 2.58 11.48
C LYS A 38 -7.13 4.10 11.57
N ASP A 39 -8.29 4.68 11.25
CA ASP A 39 -8.54 6.10 11.43
C ASP A 39 -8.37 6.53 12.89
N GLY A 40 -7.69 7.65 13.08
CA GLY A 40 -7.43 8.25 14.36
C GLY A 40 -7.25 9.75 14.19
N ALA A 41 -6.26 10.34 14.87
CA ALA A 41 -5.88 11.74 14.64
C ALA A 41 -5.45 11.97 13.18
N LEU A 42 -4.90 10.95 12.54
CA LEU A 42 -4.65 10.88 11.10
C LEU A 42 -5.62 9.87 10.48
N ASP A 43 -6.16 10.18 9.32
CA ASP A 43 -6.98 9.23 8.60
C ASP A 43 -6.16 8.14 7.89
N ALA A 44 -6.81 7.05 7.52
CA ALA A 44 -6.17 5.92 6.88
C ALA A 44 -5.48 6.31 5.56
N LYS A 45 -6.05 7.24 4.79
CA LYS A 45 -5.46 7.72 3.55
C LYS A 45 -4.09 8.35 3.77
N VAL A 46 -3.98 9.24 4.76
CA VAL A 46 -2.70 9.87 5.14
C VAL A 46 -1.70 8.82 5.59
N LYS A 47 -2.13 7.85 6.39
CA LYS A 47 -1.28 6.75 6.86
C LYS A 47 -0.77 5.87 5.71
N GLU A 48 -1.60 5.59 4.70
CA GLU A 48 -1.16 4.87 3.51
C GLU A 48 -0.13 5.67 2.68
N LEU A 49 -0.29 6.98 2.58
CA LEU A 49 0.72 7.84 1.94
C LEU A 49 2.04 7.85 2.72
N MET A 50 1.99 7.89 4.03
CA MET A 50 3.19 7.77 4.89
C MET A 50 3.88 6.42 4.68
N ALA A 51 3.12 5.34 4.65
CA ALA A 51 3.65 3.99 4.43
C ALA A 51 4.26 3.84 3.03
N LEU A 52 3.65 4.44 2.01
CA LEU A 52 4.18 4.44 0.65
C LEU A 52 5.52 5.18 0.57
N VAL A 53 5.65 6.34 1.21
CA VAL A 53 6.93 7.07 1.31
C VAL A 53 8.00 6.22 1.99
N ALA A 54 7.66 5.58 3.11
CA ALA A 54 8.57 4.68 3.81
C ALA A 54 8.99 3.48 2.95
N ALA A 55 8.04 2.91 2.20
CA ALA A 55 8.30 1.80 1.28
C ALA A 55 9.30 2.18 0.17
N VAL A 56 9.18 3.40 -0.37
CA VAL A 56 10.12 3.93 -1.36
C VAL A 56 11.51 4.07 -0.77
N VAL A 57 11.64 4.71 0.39
CA VAL A 57 12.92 4.92 1.07
C VAL A 57 13.57 3.59 1.47
N LYS A 58 12.79 2.58 1.80
CA LYS A 58 13.27 1.22 2.12
C LYS A 58 13.53 0.35 0.89
N HIS A 59 13.25 0.82 -0.30
CA HIS A 59 13.42 0.09 -1.55
C HIS A 59 12.67 -1.28 -1.55
N CYS A 60 11.45 -1.28 -1.03
CA CYS A 60 10.64 -2.47 -0.83
C CYS A 60 9.54 -2.57 -1.89
N ASP A 61 9.79 -3.28 -2.98
CA ASP A 61 8.82 -3.42 -4.08
C ASP A 61 7.47 -4.02 -3.64
N GLY A 62 7.48 -5.01 -2.74
CA GLY A 62 6.26 -5.58 -2.17
C GLY A 62 5.47 -4.55 -1.35
N CYS A 63 6.16 -3.79 -0.50
CA CYS A 63 5.55 -2.73 0.31
C CYS A 63 4.97 -1.62 -0.59
N ILE A 64 5.70 -1.22 -1.63
CA ILE A 64 5.24 -0.26 -2.63
C ILE A 64 3.93 -0.73 -3.26
N ALA A 65 3.88 -1.97 -3.74
CA ALA A 65 2.70 -2.52 -4.39
C ALA A 65 1.48 -2.56 -3.45
N TYR A 66 1.65 -3.04 -2.23
CA TYR A 66 0.56 -3.11 -1.25
C TYR A 66 0.05 -1.73 -0.82
N HIS A 67 0.95 -0.80 -0.48
CA HIS A 67 0.53 0.53 -0.02
C HIS A 67 0.05 1.43 -1.15
N ALA A 68 0.55 1.30 -2.37
CA ALA A 68 -0.01 1.95 -3.55
C ALA A 68 -1.46 1.51 -3.81
N LYS A 69 -1.72 0.20 -3.72
CA LYS A 69 -3.07 -0.36 -3.82
C LYS A 69 -3.98 0.15 -2.71
N ALA A 70 -3.51 0.15 -1.48
CA ALA A 70 -4.27 0.64 -0.33
C ALA A 70 -4.54 2.15 -0.42
N ALA A 71 -3.57 2.95 -0.81
CA ALA A 71 -3.75 4.39 -1.04
C ALA A 71 -4.82 4.67 -2.11
N ALA A 72 -4.79 3.92 -3.22
CA ALA A 72 -5.82 4.00 -4.25
C ALA A 72 -7.22 3.65 -3.70
N ARG A 73 -7.34 2.60 -2.89
CA ARG A 73 -8.59 2.22 -2.23
C ARG A 73 -9.10 3.27 -1.26
N GLN A 74 -8.22 3.94 -0.53
CA GLN A 74 -8.56 5.03 0.38
C GLN A 74 -8.90 6.34 -0.33
N GLY A 75 -8.82 6.37 -1.65
CA GLY A 75 -9.22 7.53 -2.45
C GLY A 75 -8.16 8.61 -2.56
N ALA A 76 -6.88 8.28 -2.35
CA ALA A 76 -5.80 9.21 -2.64
C ALA A 76 -5.83 9.64 -4.12
N THR A 77 -5.46 10.89 -4.37
CA THR A 77 -5.31 11.43 -5.72
C THR A 77 -3.87 11.30 -6.21
N SER A 78 -3.68 11.36 -7.53
CA SER A 78 -2.35 11.37 -8.12
C SER A 78 -1.51 12.54 -7.63
N GLU A 79 -2.13 13.69 -7.40
CA GLU A 79 -1.46 14.89 -6.86
C GLU A 79 -1.00 14.67 -5.42
N GLU A 80 -1.83 14.08 -4.57
CA GLU A 80 -1.47 13.73 -3.19
C GLU A 80 -0.29 12.75 -3.14
N VAL A 81 -0.31 11.73 -4.00
CA VAL A 81 0.78 10.75 -4.10
C VAL A 81 2.06 11.42 -4.60
N ALA A 82 1.99 12.28 -5.62
CA ALA A 82 3.14 13.00 -6.14
C ALA A 82 3.77 13.89 -5.06
N GLU A 83 2.97 14.61 -4.29
CA GLU A 83 3.47 15.44 -3.18
C GLU A 83 4.11 14.60 -2.07
N ALA A 84 3.49 13.48 -1.70
CA ALA A 84 4.07 12.55 -0.71
C ALA A 84 5.42 12.01 -1.19
N LEU A 85 5.52 11.59 -2.46
CA LEU A 85 6.76 11.08 -3.04
C LEU A 85 7.85 12.17 -3.17
N SER A 86 7.48 13.44 -3.26
CA SER A 86 8.43 14.56 -3.19
C SER A 86 9.17 14.59 -1.86
N VAL A 87 8.49 14.20 -0.77
CA VAL A 87 9.15 14.07 0.55
C VAL A 87 10.16 12.91 0.54
N ALA A 88 9.83 11.79 -0.12
CA ALA A 88 10.79 10.70 -0.29
C ALA A 88 12.06 11.14 -1.05
N LEU A 89 11.89 11.93 -2.11
CA LEU A 89 13.02 12.50 -2.85
C LEU A 89 13.92 13.38 -1.96
N LEU A 90 13.30 14.20 -1.13
CA LEU A 90 14.03 15.06 -0.19
C LEU A 90 14.87 14.25 0.80
N MET A 91 14.28 13.18 1.35
CA MET A 91 14.88 12.43 2.46
C MET A 91 15.89 11.37 2.01
N ASP A 92 15.67 10.76 0.86
CA ASP A 92 16.45 9.60 0.37
C ASP A 92 17.35 9.98 -0.83
N GLY A 93 17.03 11.02 -1.56
CA GLY A 93 17.84 11.50 -2.69
C GLY A 93 17.79 10.57 -3.90
N GLY A 94 18.98 10.29 -4.47
CA GLY A 94 19.15 9.55 -5.73
C GLY A 94 18.33 8.26 -5.86
N PRO A 95 18.36 7.33 -4.90
CA PRO A 95 17.58 6.09 -4.99
C PRO A 95 16.07 6.31 -5.18
N SER A 96 15.52 7.36 -4.59
CA SER A 96 14.10 7.69 -4.76
C SER A 96 13.76 8.23 -6.15
N THR A 97 14.74 8.63 -6.95
CA THR A 97 14.51 8.95 -8.37
C THR A 97 14.19 7.74 -9.21
N THR A 98 14.48 6.54 -8.69
CA THR A 98 14.13 5.25 -9.28
C THR A 98 12.88 4.65 -8.62
N TYR A 99 12.86 4.56 -7.29
CA TYR A 99 11.76 3.94 -6.56
C TYR A 99 10.51 4.81 -6.47
N GLY A 100 10.66 6.14 -6.47
CA GLY A 100 9.53 7.08 -6.53
C GLY A 100 8.68 6.89 -7.79
N PRO A 101 9.25 6.91 -8.99
CA PRO A 101 8.52 6.60 -10.21
C PRO A 101 7.84 5.21 -10.22
N ARG A 102 8.47 4.19 -9.63
CA ARG A 102 7.84 2.87 -9.46
C ARG A 102 6.60 2.93 -8.59
N ALA A 103 6.67 3.64 -7.47
CA ALA A 103 5.54 3.82 -6.56
C ALA A 103 4.40 4.61 -7.22
N PHE A 104 4.72 5.65 -7.97
CA PHE A 104 3.73 6.43 -8.70
C PHE A 104 3.05 5.59 -9.78
N ALA A 105 3.82 4.83 -10.56
CA ALA A 105 3.29 3.91 -11.57
C ALA A 105 2.41 2.82 -10.95
N ALA A 106 2.79 2.27 -9.81
CA ALA A 106 1.98 1.31 -9.06
C ALA A 106 0.64 1.91 -8.63
N PHE A 107 0.64 3.13 -8.12
CA PHE A 107 -0.58 3.82 -7.73
C PHE A 107 -1.51 4.05 -8.94
N GLU A 108 -0.98 4.56 -10.06
CA GLU A 108 -1.75 4.77 -11.28
C GLU A 108 -2.35 3.45 -11.81
N GLU A 109 -1.61 2.36 -11.78
CA GLU A 109 -2.10 1.02 -12.15
C GLU A 109 -3.36 0.64 -11.34
N PHE A 110 -3.31 0.76 -10.03
CA PHE A 110 -4.45 0.42 -9.17
C PHE A 110 -5.59 1.43 -9.24
N THR A 111 -5.32 2.68 -9.55
CA THR A 111 -6.36 3.70 -9.75
C THR A 111 -7.17 3.42 -11.01
N GLN A 112 -6.52 2.98 -12.09
CA GLN A 112 -7.19 2.61 -13.35
C GLN A 112 -8.11 1.38 -13.19
N GLN A 113 -7.82 0.51 -12.23
CA GLN A 113 -8.63 -0.68 -11.92
C GLN A 113 -9.85 -0.37 -11.04
N ARG A 114 -9.97 0.86 -10.53
CA ARG A 114 -11.14 1.26 -9.74
C ARG A 114 -12.36 1.40 -10.65
N PRO A 115 -13.50 0.77 -10.32
CA PRO A 115 -14.75 1.09 -10.98
C PRO A 115 -15.05 2.59 -10.79
N ALA A 116 -15.56 3.23 -11.84
CA ALA A 116 -16.00 4.61 -11.75
C ALA A 116 -16.94 4.77 -10.54
N ARG A 117 -16.66 5.74 -9.68
CA ARG A 117 -17.56 6.04 -8.56
C ARG A 117 -18.88 6.54 -9.13
N GLU A 118 -19.94 5.82 -8.85
CA GLU A 118 -21.29 6.24 -9.26
C GLU A 118 -21.84 7.40 -8.42
N ASP A 119 -21.21 7.74 -7.28
CA ASP A 119 -21.65 8.89 -6.46
C ASP A 119 -20.51 9.34 -5.51
N PRO A 120 -20.14 10.64 -5.50
CA PRO A 120 -19.16 11.17 -4.56
C PRO A 120 -19.64 11.19 -3.08
N GLY A 121 -20.86 10.73 -2.80
CA GLY A 121 -21.46 10.71 -1.46
C GLY A 121 -21.59 9.34 -0.80
N GLN A 122 -21.24 8.24 -1.47
CA GLN A 122 -21.31 6.94 -0.81
C GLN A 122 -20.00 6.59 -0.07
N PRO A 123 -20.10 6.22 1.20
CA PRO A 123 -18.95 5.68 1.92
C PRO A 123 -18.45 4.42 1.20
N VAL A 124 -17.15 4.33 0.96
CA VAL A 124 -16.51 3.09 0.50
C VAL A 124 -16.86 2.00 1.50
N ALA A 125 -17.50 0.95 1.05
CA ALA A 125 -17.67 -0.24 1.88
C ALA A 125 -16.27 -0.71 2.28
N ASP A 126 -16.04 -0.80 3.59
CA ASP A 126 -14.78 -1.21 4.20
C ASP A 126 -14.43 -2.64 3.76
N GLY A 127 -13.83 -2.75 2.59
CA GLY A 127 -13.16 -3.95 2.13
C GLY A 127 -11.73 -3.99 2.65
N HIS A 128 -11.55 -4.07 3.93
CA HIS A 128 -10.29 -4.40 4.57
C HIS A 128 -9.98 -5.88 4.32
N GLU A 129 -9.73 -6.24 3.08
CA GLU A 129 -9.01 -7.47 2.78
C GLU A 129 -7.52 -7.15 2.65
N VAL A 130 -6.90 -6.91 3.80
CA VAL A 130 -5.56 -7.45 4.00
C VAL A 130 -5.74 -8.97 3.90
N PRO A 131 -5.01 -9.70 3.09
CA PRO A 131 -5.03 -11.14 3.18
C PRO A 131 -4.31 -11.56 4.45
N VAL A 132 -4.96 -11.26 5.56
CA VAL A 132 -4.59 -11.72 6.86
C VAL A 132 -5.56 -12.82 7.18
N ALA A 133 -5.04 -13.98 7.25
CA ALA A 133 -5.60 -15.11 7.89
C ALA A 133 -6.75 -15.74 7.19
N ALA A 134 -6.68 -16.81 6.70
CA ALA A 134 -7.43 -17.92 7.26
C ALA A 134 -6.44 -18.84 7.92
N SER A 135 -6.65 -19.11 9.20
CA SER A 135 -6.13 -20.24 9.95
C SER A 135 -6.05 -21.51 9.13
#